data_20d9d3056861dd35e6538a312d65a782
#
_entry.id   20d9d3056861dd35e6538a312d65a782
#
_cell.length_a   1.000
_cell.length_b   1.000
_cell.length_c   1.000
_cell.angle_alpha   90.00
_cell.angle_beta   90.00
_cell.angle_gamma   90.00
#
_symmetry.space_group_name_H-M   'P 1'
#
loop_
_entity.id
_entity.type
_entity.pdbx_description
1 polymer ?
#
loop_
_entity_poly.entity_id
_entity_poly.type
_entity_poly.pdbx_seq_one_letter_code
_entity_poly.pdbx_strand_id
1 'polypeptide(L)'
;WILLLGLRHLRPTVFTAANSALDAGGVVGEHKFQALAPLQHNAPDLAAVCTRIAAGDGPLRHTAALRFAEVHGYPVVLKPDIGQRGRGVFIARNAAAVHDYLARFNGAVIAQQYIDGDEFGIFIARMPDQPQVQVLSIVHKTFPQVTGDGQRSLQQLILDDARARLIADTLFARWAEDLQRVPDSGESIALVEIGAHCRGSLFLDATARVTPALVATLTRLADAVPGYAFGRLDLRAPSIEHLQRGDGLRVLELNGVTAESAHIYHPGTPLLVGYAAMFRQWALAFRVGAARARDGAPVTGPVELLRRFVTDLARARQWF
;
A
#
# COMPACT_ATOMS: atom_id res chain seq x y z
N TRP A 1 -15.16 -5.64 19.64
CA TRP A 1 -15.01 -6.91 18.91
C TRP A 1 -13.64 -7.52 19.14
N ILE A 2 -12.56 -6.82 18.91
CA ILE A 2 -11.18 -7.30 19.11
C ILE A 2 -10.96 -7.79 20.55
N LEU A 3 -11.43 -7.08 21.55
CA LEU A 3 -11.34 -7.51 22.95
C LEU A 3 -12.10 -8.82 23.20
N LEU A 4 -13.31 -8.95 22.63
CA LEU A 4 -14.10 -10.18 22.72
C LEU A 4 -13.39 -11.37 22.06
N LEU A 5 -12.78 -11.16 20.89
CA LEU A 5 -11.96 -12.18 20.22
C LEU A 5 -10.75 -12.54 21.07
N GLY A 6 -10.09 -11.56 21.70
CA GLY A 6 -8.97 -11.78 22.60
C GLY A 6 -9.34 -12.65 23.80
N LEU A 7 -10.48 -12.40 24.41
CA LEU A 7 -11.02 -13.22 25.49
C LEU A 7 -11.35 -14.64 25.02
N ARG A 8 -12.04 -14.77 23.87
CA ARG A 8 -12.38 -16.08 23.26
C ARG A 8 -11.15 -16.95 22.99
N HIS A 9 -10.06 -16.35 22.56
CA HIS A 9 -8.80 -17.04 22.25
C HIS A 9 -7.85 -17.16 23.44
N LEU A 10 -8.19 -16.58 24.62
CA LEU A 10 -7.35 -16.50 25.82
C LEU A 10 -5.94 -15.90 25.57
N ARG A 11 -5.79 -15.20 24.45
CA ARG A 11 -4.53 -14.56 24.00
C ARG A 11 -4.89 -13.28 23.22
N PRO A 12 -4.92 -12.12 23.86
CA PRO A 12 -5.46 -10.89 23.28
C PRO A 12 -4.71 -10.39 22.04
N THR A 13 -3.45 -10.78 21.89
CA THR A 13 -2.59 -10.36 20.77
C THR A 13 -2.22 -11.50 19.81
N VAL A 14 -2.90 -12.65 19.90
CA VAL A 14 -2.56 -13.83 19.06
C VAL A 14 -2.67 -13.56 17.56
N PHE A 15 -3.46 -12.59 17.15
CA PHE A 15 -3.57 -12.15 15.77
C PHE A 15 -2.24 -11.67 15.18
N THR A 16 -1.26 -11.24 16.01
CA THR A 16 0.07 -10.85 15.53
C THR A 16 0.83 -12.01 14.89
N ALA A 17 0.55 -13.25 15.32
CA ALA A 17 1.13 -14.45 14.72
C ALA A 17 0.53 -14.80 13.33
N ALA A 18 -0.59 -14.17 12.94
CA ALA A 18 -1.14 -14.36 11.60
C ALA A 18 -0.17 -13.90 10.50
N ASN A 19 0.77 -13.02 10.84
CA ASN A 19 1.69 -12.44 9.88
C ASN A 19 3.07 -12.22 10.50
N SER A 20 3.77 -13.31 10.82
CA SER A 20 5.08 -13.27 11.48
C SER A 20 6.22 -12.73 10.58
N ALA A 21 5.97 -12.52 9.29
CA ALA A 21 6.89 -11.86 8.38
C ALA A 21 7.08 -10.37 8.69
N LEU A 22 6.10 -9.76 9.39
CA LEU A 22 6.11 -8.33 9.72
C LEU A 22 6.23 -8.10 11.22
N ASP A 23 6.86 -7.01 11.60
CA ASP A 23 6.98 -6.60 13.00
C ASP A 23 5.61 -6.51 13.67
N ALA A 24 5.45 -7.19 14.80
CA ALA A 24 4.19 -7.29 15.53
C ALA A 24 2.98 -7.68 14.62
N GLY A 25 3.20 -8.48 13.60
CA GLY A 25 2.18 -8.88 12.62
C GLY A 25 1.75 -7.76 11.66
N GLY A 26 2.46 -6.65 11.62
CA GLY A 26 2.09 -5.46 10.88
C GLY A 26 1.06 -4.58 11.61
N VAL A 27 1.17 -4.49 12.93
CA VAL A 27 0.36 -3.56 13.73
C VAL A 27 0.99 -2.17 13.76
N VAL A 28 2.31 -2.12 13.93
CA VAL A 28 3.07 -0.88 14.06
C VAL A 28 4.51 -1.06 13.54
N GLY A 29 5.09 0.02 13.04
CA GLY A 29 6.52 0.05 12.71
C GLY A 29 6.88 -0.79 11.50
N GLU A 30 5.98 -1.01 10.57
CA GLU A 30 6.25 -1.79 9.35
C GLU A 30 7.36 -1.13 8.53
N HIS A 31 8.52 -1.78 8.50
CA HIS A 31 9.60 -1.42 7.61
C HIS A 31 9.31 -1.98 6.21
N LYS A 32 8.98 -1.10 5.28
CA LYS A 32 8.59 -1.48 3.90
C LYS A 32 9.66 -2.30 3.19
N PHE A 33 10.92 -1.93 3.37
CA PHE A 33 12.03 -2.67 2.77
C PHE A 33 12.13 -4.08 3.34
N GLN A 34 12.06 -4.24 4.65
CA GLN A 34 12.14 -5.57 5.28
C GLN A 34 10.98 -6.47 4.86
N ALA A 35 9.78 -5.92 4.69
CA ALA A 35 8.62 -6.65 4.20
C ALA A 35 8.80 -7.12 2.74
N LEU A 36 9.36 -6.28 1.86
CA LEU A 36 9.52 -6.56 0.44
C LEU A 36 10.78 -7.36 0.09
N ALA A 37 11.83 -7.29 0.89
CA ALA A 37 13.12 -7.92 0.59
C ALA A 37 13.02 -9.45 0.37
N PRO A 38 12.27 -10.24 1.16
CA PRO A 38 12.08 -11.66 0.90
C PRO A 38 11.38 -11.91 -0.44
N LEU A 39 10.36 -11.14 -0.79
CA LEU A 39 9.67 -11.24 -2.08
C LEU A 39 10.63 -10.94 -3.23
N GLN A 40 11.39 -9.85 -3.12
CA GLN A 40 12.36 -9.45 -4.14
C GLN A 40 13.45 -10.50 -4.36
N HIS A 41 13.83 -11.23 -3.30
CA HIS A 41 14.83 -12.31 -3.38
C HIS A 41 14.24 -13.60 -3.97
N ASN A 42 13.07 -14.05 -3.48
CA ASN A 42 12.51 -15.35 -3.77
C ASN A 42 11.60 -15.39 -5.00
N ALA A 43 10.99 -14.24 -5.37
CA ALA A 43 10.13 -14.08 -6.54
C ALA A 43 10.29 -12.67 -7.14
N PRO A 44 11.47 -12.37 -7.73
CA PRO A 44 11.80 -11.02 -8.24
C PRO A 44 10.85 -10.55 -9.34
N ASP A 45 10.26 -11.47 -10.08
CA ASP A 45 9.25 -11.18 -11.10
C ASP A 45 7.92 -10.66 -10.54
N LEU A 46 7.66 -10.83 -9.23
CA LEU A 46 6.47 -10.33 -8.56
C LEU A 46 6.72 -9.04 -7.75
N ALA A 47 7.96 -8.63 -7.56
CA ALA A 47 8.30 -7.44 -6.77
C ALA A 47 8.57 -6.22 -7.67
N ALA A 48 8.11 -5.04 -7.26
CA ALA A 48 8.69 -3.79 -7.72
C ALA A 48 10.06 -3.64 -7.04
N VAL A 49 11.13 -3.67 -7.82
CA VAL A 49 12.51 -3.63 -7.29
C VAL A 49 12.68 -2.40 -6.40
N CYS A 50 13.30 -2.58 -5.24
CA CYS A 50 13.55 -1.47 -4.34
C CYS A 50 14.87 -1.63 -3.59
N THR A 51 15.40 -0.51 -3.11
CA THR A 51 16.55 -0.46 -2.22
C THR A 51 16.29 0.47 -1.05
N ARG A 52 16.91 0.19 0.09
CA ARG A 52 16.83 1.04 1.27
C ARG A 52 18.01 2.00 1.30
N ILE A 53 17.71 3.26 1.43
CA ILE A 53 18.65 4.37 1.60
C ILE A 53 18.64 4.74 3.08
N ALA A 54 19.80 4.66 3.74
CA ALA A 54 19.91 4.96 5.18
C ALA A 54 19.50 6.40 5.51
N ALA A 55 19.06 6.62 6.74
CA ALA A 55 18.85 7.96 7.28
C ALA A 55 20.15 8.76 7.34
N GLY A 56 20.04 10.08 7.30
CA GLY A 56 21.16 11.03 7.36
C GLY A 56 21.09 12.06 6.22
N ASP A 57 22.08 12.91 6.18
CA ASP A 57 22.22 14.03 5.21
C ASP A 57 23.51 13.94 4.37
N GLY A 58 24.24 12.84 4.48
CA GLY A 58 25.52 12.67 3.80
C GLY A 58 25.41 12.42 2.28
N PRO A 59 26.51 12.73 1.51
CA PRO A 59 26.52 12.59 0.05
C PRO A 59 26.31 11.16 -0.44
N LEU A 60 26.69 10.17 0.33
CA LEU A 60 26.49 8.74 -0.02
C LEU A 60 25.03 8.39 -0.21
N ARG A 61 24.13 9.08 0.49
CA ARG A 61 22.69 8.90 0.38
C ARG A 61 22.17 9.31 -1.00
N HIS A 62 22.61 10.47 -1.47
CA HIS A 62 22.28 10.97 -2.81
C HIS A 62 22.85 10.06 -3.90
N THR A 63 24.11 9.65 -3.75
CA THR A 63 24.76 8.72 -4.68
C THR A 63 24.01 7.39 -4.77
N ALA A 64 23.56 6.83 -3.65
CA ALA A 64 22.80 5.59 -3.64
C ALA A 64 21.44 5.71 -4.38
N ALA A 65 20.71 6.81 -4.16
CA ALA A 65 19.44 7.06 -4.83
C ALA A 65 19.59 7.28 -6.33
N LEU A 66 20.60 8.08 -6.74
CA LEU A 66 20.89 8.35 -8.14
C LEU A 66 21.34 7.09 -8.87
N ARG A 67 22.22 6.28 -8.25
CA ARG A 67 22.63 4.99 -8.82
C ARG A 67 21.45 4.05 -9.03
N PHE A 68 20.49 4.02 -8.09
CA PHE A 68 19.27 3.24 -8.26
C PHE A 68 18.47 3.73 -9.47
N ALA A 69 18.32 5.05 -9.62
CA ALA A 69 17.61 5.65 -10.74
C ALA A 69 18.34 5.44 -12.09
N GLU A 70 19.68 5.46 -12.11
CA GLU A 70 20.48 5.14 -13.31
C GLU A 70 20.26 3.70 -13.79
N VAL A 71 20.16 2.75 -12.84
CA VAL A 71 19.98 1.33 -13.17
C VAL A 71 18.55 1.02 -13.62
N HIS A 72 17.54 1.64 -12.98
CA HIS A 72 16.14 1.27 -13.20
C HIS A 72 15.37 2.28 -14.07
N GLY A 73 15.98 3.39 -14.45
CA GLY A 73 15.35 4.47 -15.22
C GLY A 73 14.45 5.37 -14.37
N TYR A 74 14.14 6.54 -14.94
CA TYR A 74 13.13 7.45 -14.40
C TYR A 74 11.76 7.16 -15.02
N PRO A 75 10.65 7.42 -14.29
CA PRO A 75 10.61 7.90 -12.92
C PRO A 75 10.96 6.83 -11.89
N VAL A 76 11.41 7.25 -10.69
CA VAL A 76 11.57 6.39 -9.52
C VAL A 76 10.68 6.87 -8.38
N VAL A 77 10.22 5.95 -7.54
CA VAL A 77 9.41 6.28 -6.37
C VAL A 77 10.32 6.37 -5.14
N LEU A 78 10.29 7.51 -4.48
CA LEU A 78 10.93 7.70 -3.18
C LEU A 78 9.84 7.73 -2.10
N LYS A 79 10.02 6.97 -1.03
CA LYS A 79 9.07 6.92 0.07
C LYS A 79 9.78 6.64 1.40
N PRO A 80 9.28 7.16 2.54
CA PRO A 80 9.80 6.78 3.84
C PRO A 80 9.72 5.26 4.04
N ASP A 81 10.77 4.65 4.61
CA ASP A 81 10.78 3.21 4.94
C ASP A 81 9.67 2.86 5.94
N ILE A 82 9.37 3.77 6.87
CA ILE A 82 8.23 3.69 7.77
C ILE A 82 7.27 4.83 7.42
N GLY A 83 5.98 4.55 7.26
CA GLY A 83 4.97 5.56 6.95
C GLY A 83 3.70 4.93 6.38
N GLN A 84 2.60 5.67 6.46
CA GLN A 84 1.27 5.19 6.07
C GLN A 84 0.55 6.21 5.19
N ARG A 85 -0.52 5.76 4.51
CA ARG A 85 -1.47 6.60 3.74
C ARG A 85 -0.81 7.46 2.66
N GLY A 86 0.29 6.98 2.06
CA GLY A 86 0.99 7.69 0.99
C GLY A 86 1.75 8.95 1.45
N ARG A 87 1.89 9.21 2.78
CA ARG A 87 2.66 10.35 3.27
C ARG A 87 4.13 10.20 2.88
N GLY A 88 4.73 11.28 2.38
CA GLY A 88 6.12 11.29 1.93
C GLY A 88 6.41 10.46 0.67
N VAL A 89 5.41 9.85 0.03
CA VAL A 89 5.60 9.19 -1.27
C VAL A 89 5.73 10.25 -2.35
N PHE A 90 6.80 10.14 -3.14
CA PHE A 90 7.15 11.08 -4.19
C PHE A 90 7.64 10.36 -5.45
N ILE A 91 7.21 10.80 -6.61
CA ILE A 91 7.64 10.27 -7.91
C ILE A 91 8.66 11.24 -8.49
N ALA A 92 9.93 10.85 -8.43
CA ALA A 92 11.03 11.63 -8.96
C ALA A 92 11.24 11.32 -10.45
N ARG A 93 11.15 12.34 -11.30
CA ARG A 93 11.26 12.19 -12.75
C ARG A 93 12.64 12.52 -13.31
N ASN A 94 13.53 13.03 -12.46
CA ASN A 94 14.90 13.39 -12.81
C ASN A 94 15.79 13.46 -11.56
N ALA A 95 17.09 13.64 -11.76
CA ALA A 95 18.08 13.72 -10.70
C ALA A 95 17.84 14.90 -9.73
N ALA A 96 17.42 16.05 -10.25
CA ALA A 96 17.14 17.23 -9.41
C ALA A 96 16.01 16.92 -8.42
N ALA A 97 14.92 16.30 -8.87
CA ALA A 97 13.80 15.89 -8.01
C ALA A 97 14.22 14.88 -6.93
N VAL A 98 15.17 13.99 -7.21
CA VAL A 98 15.76 13.09 -6.20
C VAL A 98 16.52 13.89 -5.15
N HIS A 99 17.36 14.84 -5.58
CA HIS A 99 18.10 15.70 -4.66
C HIS A 99 17.17 16.54 -3.76
N ASP A 100 16.17 17.16 -4.33
CA ASP A 100 15.19 17.99 -3.60
C ASP A 100 14.44 17.20 -2.55
N TYR A 101 14.03 15.97 -2.88
CA TYR A 101 13.35 15.10 -1.93
C TYR A 101 14.27 14.75 -0.76
N LEU A 102 15.50 14.32 -1.03
CA LEU A 102 16.44 13.90 0.00
C LEU A 102 16.94 15.06 0.86
N ALA A 103 16.98 16.28 0.32
CA ALA A 103 17.32 17.49 1.08
C ALA A 103 16.24 17.87 2.11
N ARG A 104 14.97 17.56 1.80
CA ARG A 104 13.82 17.85 2.69
C ARG A 104 13.54 16.73 3.69
N PHE A 105 14.01 15.52 3.43
CA PHE A 105 13.70 14.36 4.24
C PHE A 105 14.96 13.56 4.57
N ASN A 106 15.42 13.61 5.81
CA ASN A 106 16.65 12.98 6.28
C ASN A 106 16.46 11.58 6.91
N GLY A 107 15.21 11.08 7.01
CA GLY A 107 14.90 9.73 7.48
C GLY A 107 15.30 8.63 6.49
N ALA A 108 15.19 7.36 6.89
CA ALA A 108 15.40 6.24 5.99
C ALA A 108 14.34 6.24 4.87
N VAL A 109 14.77 6.05 3.62
CA VAL A 109 13.95 6.09 2.41
C VAL A 109 14.08 4.76 1.67
N ILE A 110 13.00 4.35 1.02
CA ILE A 110 13.03 3.36 -0.05
C ILE A 110 13.06 4.10 -1.38
N ALA A 111 14.04 3.79 -2.24
CA ALA A 111 13.94 4.04 -3.67
C ALA A 111 13.35 2.78 -4.32
N GLN A 112 12.28 2.92 -5.07
CA GLN A 112 11.55 1.82 -5.71
C GLN A 112 11.31 2.12 -7.19
N GLN A 113 11.41 1.09 -8.01
CA GLN A 113 11.05 1.15 -9.43
C GLN A 113 9.60 1.63 -9.56
N TYR A 114 9.38 2.58 -10.45
CA TYR A 114 8.03 2.97 -10.84
C TYR A 114 7.43 1.88 -11.74
N ILE A 115 6.24 1.46 -11.41
CA ILE A 115 5.50 0.45 -12.18
C ILE A 115 4.27 1.12 -12.79
N ASP A 116 4.14 1.04 -14.10
CA ASP A 116 2.95 1.50 -14.81
C ASP A 116 1.78 0.52 -14.67
N GLY A 117 0.60 0.98 -15.06
CA GLY A 117 -0.61 0.17 -15.09
C GLY A 117 -1.59 0.47 -13.96
N ASP A 118 -2.62 -0.35 -13.89
CA ASP A 118 -3.70 -0.27 -12.91
C ASP A 118 -3.21 -0.67 -11.53
N GLU A 119 -3.66 0.05 -10.49
CA GLU A 119 -3.29 -0.22 -9.11
C GLU A 119 -4.41 -0.98 -8.39
N PHE A 120 -4.02 -2.06 -7.71
CA PHE A 120 -4.93 -2.93 -6.97
C PHE A 120 -4.49 -3.09 -5.52
N GLY A 121 -5.48 -3.20 -4.63
CA GLY A 121 -5.31 -3.68 -3.27
C GLY A 121 -5.96 -5.05 -3.13
N ILE A 122 -5.18 -6.08 -2.80
CA ILE A 122 -5.69 -7.45 -2.66
C ILE A 122 -5.50 -7.92 -1.23
N PHE A 123 -6.58 -8.30 -0.58
CA PHE A 123 -6.51 -8.85 0.77
C PHE A 123 -6.54 -10.38 0.71
N ILE A 124 -5.50 -11.00 1.28
CA ILE A 124 -5.37 -12.46 1.34
C ILE A 124 -5.33 -12.97 2.78
N ALA A 125 -5.75 -14.23 2.94
CA ALA A 125 -5.55 -15.00 4.15
C ALA A 125 -5.22 -16.45 3.81
N ARG A 126 -4.39 -17.13 4.65
CA ARG A 126 -4.10 -18.55 4.50
C ARG A 126 -4.02 -19.23 5.86
N MET A 127 -4.84 -20.27 6.06
CA MET A 127 -4.70 -21.17 7.21
C MET A 127 -3.51 -22.11 6.97
N PRO A 128 -2.81 -22.57 8.03
CA PRO A 128 -1.64 -23.46 7.89
C PRO A 128 -1.94 -24.78 7.17
N ASP A 129 -3.15 -25.29 7.29
CA ASP A 129 -3.64 -26.53 6.67
C ASP A 129 -4.13 -26.34 5.23
N GLN A 130 -4.11 -25.13 4.70
CA GLN A 130 -4.56 -24.84 3.35
C GLN A 130 -3.37 -24.62 2.40
N PRO A 131 -3.35 -25.31 1.24
CA PRO A 131 -2.27 -25.17 0.28
C PRO A 131 -2.27 -23.83 -0.43
N GLN A 132 -3.43 -23.18 -0.56
CA GLN A 132 -3.59 -21.94 -1.30
C GLN A 132 -4.09 -20.80 -0.40
N VAL A 133 -3.78 -19.58 -0.80
CA VAL A 133 -4.36 -18.38 -0.19
C VAL A 133 -5.85 -18.27 -0.55
N GLN A 134 -6.64 -17.77 0.39
CA GLN A 134 -7.97 -17.26 0.15
C GLN A 134 -7.90 -15.76 -0.15
N VAL A 135 -8.45 -15.32 -1.27
CA VAL A 135 -8.64 -13.90 -1.57
C VAL A 135 -9.91 -13.41 -0.89
N LEU A 136 -9.80 -12.47 0.01
CA LEU A 136 -10.93 -11.91 0.76
C LEU A 136 -11.56 -10.72 0.03
N SER A 137 -10.74 -9.93 -0.66
CA SER A 137 -11.20 -8.82 -1.48
C SER A 137 -10.16 -8.40 -2.50
N ILE A 138 -10.63 -7.83 -3.62
CA ILE A 138 -9.84 -7.09 -4.59
C ILE A 138 -10.44 -5.70 -4.71
N VAL A 139 -9.58 -4.69 -4.66
CA VAL A 139 -9.94 -3.31 -4.94
C VAL A 139 -9.15 -2.83 -6.14
N HIS A 140 -9.83 -2.30 -7.14
CA HIS A 140 -9.23 -1.51 -8.21
C HIS A 140 -9.21 -0.04 -7.77
N LYS A 141 -8.02 0.54 -7.69
CA LYS A 141 -7.84 1.94 -7.31
C LYS A 141 -7.83 2.81 -8.56
N THR A 142 -8.85 3.63 -8.74
CA THR A 142 -8.90 4.60 -9.83
C THR A 142 -8.53 5.99 -9.32
N PHE A 143 -7.85 6.75 -10.17
CA PHE A 143 -7.35 8.07 -9.81
C PHE A 143 -8.31 9.15 -10.33
N PRO A 144 -8.55 10.24 -9.55
CA PRO A 144 -9.31 11.37 -10.06
C PRO A 144 -8.57 11.98 -11.24
N GLN A 145 -9.33 12.21 -12.30
CA GLN A 145 -8.85 12.85 -13.53
C GLN A 145 -9.91 13.83 -14.05
N VAL A 146 -9.47 14.85 -14.75
CA VAL A 146 -10.33 15.79 -15.46
C VAL A 146 -9.99 15.78 -16.94
N THR A 147 -10.98 16.10 -17.76
CA THR A 147 -10.79 16.24 -19.22
C THR A 147 -10.94 17.70 -19.61
N GLY A 148 -9.93 18.23 -20.29
CA GLY A 148 -9.96 19.55 -20.86
C GLY A 148 -11.09 19.74 -21.87
N ASP A 149 -11.64 20.92 -21.93
CA ASP A 149 -12.66 21.32 -22.91
C ASP A 149 -12.19 22.48 -23.80
N GLY A 150 -10.95 22.94 -23.63
CA GLY A 150 -10.37 24.05 -24.35
C GLY A 150 -10.92 25.43 -23.93
N GLN A 151 -11.69 25.52 -22.83
CA GLN A 151 -12.33 26.75 -22.36
C GLN A 151 -12.10 27.03 -20.87
N ARG A 152 -12.30 26.00 -20.01
CA ARG A 152 -12.16 26.14 -18.57
C ARG A 152 -10.73 25.92 -18.12
N SER A 153 -10.31 26.69 -17.12
CA SER A 153 -9.01 26.46 -16.48
C SER A 153 -9.01 25.13 -15.69
N LEU A 154 -7.81 24.60 -15.42
CA LEU A 154 -7.64 23.40 -14.57
C LEU A 154 -8.32 23.58 -13.21
N GLN A 155 -8.24 24.78 -12.62
CA GLN A 155 -8.95 25.12 -11.38
C GLN A 155 -10.45 24.94 -11.50
N GLN A 156 -11.06 25.45 -12.58
CA GLN A 156 -12.49 25.32 -12.83
C GLN A 156 -12.89 23.84 -13.03
N LEU A 157 -12.13 23.08 -13.82
CA LEU A 157 -12.37 21.65 -14.04
C LEU A 157 -12.30 20.86 -12.74
N ILE A 158 -11.35 21.17 -11.83
CA ILE A 158 -11.25 20.55 -10.50
C ILE A 158 -12.49 20.87 -9.64
N LEU A 159 -12.94 22.12 -9.65
CA LEU A 159 -14.10 22.55 -8.85
C LEU A 159 -15.43 21.99 -9.37
N ASP A 160 -15.52 21.76 -10.68
CA ASP A 160 -16.72 21.21 -11.32
C ASP A 160 -16.81 19.69 -11.17
N ASP A 161 -15.67 19.00 -10.96
CA ASP A 161 -15.67 17.56 -10.66
C ASP A 161 -16.12 17.30 -9.21
N ALA A 162 -17.16 16.51 -9.04
CA ALA A 162 -17.81 16.27 -7.75
C ALA A 162 -16.86 15.65 -6.69
N ARG A 163 -15.83 14.89 -7.15
CA ARG A 163 -14.89 14.22 -6.26
C ARG A 163 -13.61 15.04 -6.06
N ALA A 164 -13.04 15.58 -7.13
CA ALA A 164 -11.85 16.42 -7.06
C ALA A 164 -12.11 17.64 -6.17
N ARG A 165 -13.28 18.23 -6.24
CA ARG A 165 -13.73 19.34 -5.39
C ARG A 165 -13.59 19.05 -3.90
N LEU A 166 -13.80 17.80 -3.44
CA LEU A 166 -13.70 17.44 -2.02
C LEU A 166 -12.27 17.52 -1.47
N ILE A 167 -11.28 17.52 -2.36
CA ILE A 167 -9.85 17.60 -2.03
C ILE A 167 -9.19 18.79 -2.75
N ALA A 168 -9.96 19.81 -3.11
CA ALA A 168 -9.51 20.93 -3.91
C ALA A 168 -8.27 21.61 -3.32
N ASP A 169 -8.21 21.87 -2.01
CA ASP A 169 -7.06 22.50 -1.34
C ASP A 169 -5.76 21.70 -1.60
N THR A 170 -5.82 20.37 -1.51
CA THR A 170 -4.67 19.50 -1.77
C THR A 170 -4.26 19.53 -3.25
N LEU A 171 -5.25 19.56 -4.15
CA LEU A 171 -5.00 19.63 -5.59
C LEU A 171 -4.47 20.98 -5.99
N PHE A 172 -4.98 22.08 -5.43
CA PHE A 172 -4.50 23.42 -5.69
C PHE A 172 -3.05 23.61 -5.23
N ALA A 173 -2.69 23.07 -4.08
CA ALA A 173 -1.30 23.09 -3.64
C ALA A 173 -0.38 22.28 -4.57
N ARG A 174 -0.86 21.15 -5.12
CA ARG A 174 -0.11 20.31 -6.05
C ARG A 174 0.08 20.95 -7.42
N TRP A 175 -0.97 21.59 -7.94
CA TRP A 175 -1.04 22.15 -9.29
C TRP A 175 -0.91 23.67 -9.32
N ALA A 176 -0.31 24.28 -8.27
CA ALA A 176 -0.29 25.72 -8.06
C ALA A 176 0.16 26.53 -9.29
N GLU A 177 1.13 26.01 -10.05
CA GLU A 177 1.68 26.68 -11.24
C GLU A 177 0.77 26.52 -12.49
N ASP A 178 -0.07 25.47 -12.52
CA ASP A 178 -0.90 25.12 -13.69
C ASP A 178 -2.38 25.42 -13.51
N LEU A 179 -2.82 25.90 -12.35
CA LEU A 179 -4.25 26.11 -12.04
C LEU A 179 -4.98 26.99 -13.07
N GLN A 180 -4.28 27.98 -13.62
CA GLN A 180 -4.84 28.92 -14.59
C GLN A 180 -4.69 28.43 -16.04
N ARG A 181 -3.96 27.34 -16.27
CA ARG A 181 -3.85 26.72 -17.59
C ARG A 181 -5.21 26.24 -18.06
N VAL A 182 -5.55 26.53 -19.30
CA VAL A 182 -6.70 25.96 -20.01
C VAL A 182 -6.22 24.72 -20.76
N PRO A 183 -6.59 23.50 -20.33
CA PRO A 183 -6.20 22.30 -21.02
C PRO A 183 -6.90 22.18 -22.37
N ASP A 184 -6.24 21.57 -23.34
CA ASP A 184 -6.82 21.35 -24.67
C ASP A 184 -8.08 20.46 -24.60
N SER A 185 -8.96 20.65 -25.58
CA SER A 185 -10.17 19.83 -25.67
C SER A 185 -9.80 18.35 -25.84
N GLY A 186 -10.26 17.51 -24.94
CA GLY A 186 -9.97 16.07 -24.90
C GLY A 186 -8.68 15.71 -24.15
N GLU A 187 -7.89 16.68 -23.69
CA GLU A 187 -6.71 16.40 -22.85
C GLU A 187 -7.14 15.82 -21.51
N SER A 188 -6.64 14.61 -21.21
CA SER A 188 -6.91 13.96 -19.92
C SER A 188 -5.77 14.26 -18.93
N ILE A 189 -6.10 14.80 -17.76
CA ILE A 189 -5.17 15.16 -16.71
C ILE A 189 -5.44 14.33 -15.48
N ALA A 190 -4.51 13.43 -15.13
CA ALA A 190 -4.54 12.71 -13.87
C ALA A 190 -4.18 13.66 -12.72
N LEU A 191 -5.15 13.97 -11.87
CA LEU A 191 -4.97 14.91 -10.76
C LEU A 191 -4.09 14.36 -9.63
N VAL A 192 -4.03 13.03 -9.50
CA VAL A 192 -3.28 12.30 -8.47
C VAL A 192 -2.63 11.08 -9.11
N GLU A 193 -1.43 10.70 -8.65
CA GLU A 193 -0.68 9.54 -9.16
C GLU A 193 -0.41 8.48 -8.08
N ILE A 194 -0.85 8.73 -6.85
CA ILE A 194 -0.60 7.85 -5.69
C ILE A 194 -1.94 7.35 -5.16
N GLY A 195 -2.12 6.04 -5.13
CA GLY A 195 -3.34 5.35 -4.74
C GLY A 195 -3.64 5.41 -3.26
N ALA A 196 -4.07 6.57 -2.76
CA ALA A 196 -4.53 6.72 -1.39
C ALA A 196 -5.94 7.34 -1.34
N HIS A 197 -6.84 6.74 -0.55
CA HIS A 197 -8.22 7.23 -0.41
C HIS A 197 -8.28 8.70 0.05
N CYS A 198 -7.42 9.09 0.99
CA CYS A 198 -7.30 10.48 1.46
C CYS A 198 -6.78 11.46 0.41
N ARG A 199 -6.30 10.99 -0.73
CA ARG A 199 -5.88 11.78 -1.89
C ARG A 199 -6.91 11.76 -3.03
N GLY A 200 -8.14 11.28 -2.76
CA GLY A 200 -9.24 11.29 -3.71
C GLY A 200 -9.37 10.02 -4.56
N SER A 201 -8.45 9.06 -4.48
CA SER A 201 -8.58 7.80 -5.24
C SER A 201 -9.88 7.08 -4.88
N LEU A 202 -10.58 6.56 -5.91
CA LEU A 202 -11.74 5.69 -5.74
C LEU A 202 -11.25 4.25 -5.54
N PHE A 203 -11.91 3.56 -4.64
CA PHE A 203 -11.67 2.15 -4.38
C PHE A 203 -12.88 1.36 -4.85
N LEU A 204 -12.76 0.76 -6.04
CA LEU A 204 -13.85 0.02 -6.68
C LEU A 204 -13.71 -1.46 -6.32
N ASP A 205 -14.78 -2.06 -5.80
CA ASP A 205 -14.77 -3.50 -5.52
C ASP A 205 -14.65 -4.30 -6.83
N ALA A 206 -13.58 -5.05 -6.94
CA ALA A 206 -13.27 -5.95 -8.03
C ALA A 206 -13.17 -7.42 -7.56
N THR A 207 -13.73 -7.74 -6.39
CA THR A 207 -13.62 -9.08 -5.78
C THR A 207 -14.18 -10.19 -6.67
N ALA A 208 -15.20 -9.88 -7.47
CA ALA A 208 -15.74 -10.83 -8.46
C ALA A 208 -14.76 -11.19 -9.59
N ARG A 209 -13.62 -10.51 -9.70
CA ARG A 209 -12.57 -10.77 -10.70
C ARG A 209 -11.54 -11.82 -10.28
N VAL A 210 -11.71 -12.45 -9.11
CA VAL A 210 -10.84 -13.54 -8.65
C VAL A 210 -10.92 -14.73 -9.62
N THR A 211 -9.76 -15.24 -9.99
CA THR A 211 -9.61 -16.44 -10.86
C THR A 211 -8.66 -17.44 -10.23
N PRO A 212 -8.72 -18.72 -10.62
CA PRO A 212 -7.75 -19.71 -10.16
C PRO A 212 -6.29 -19.35 -10.50
N ALA A 213 -6.05 -18.72 -11.67
CA ALA A 213 -4.72 -18.28 -12.09
C ALA A 213 -4.17 -17.18 -11.16
N LEU A 214 -4.99 -16.19 -10.81
CA LEU A 214 -4.63 -15.17 -9.83
C LEU A 214 -4.33 -15.78 -8.46
N VAL A 215 -5.19 -16.70 -7.97
CA VAL A 215 -4.98 -17.39 -6.69
C VAL A 215 -3.65 -18.15 -6.68
N ALA A 216 -3.29 -18.84 -7.76
CA ALA A 216 -2.01 -19.54 -7.89
C ALA A 216 -0.82 -18.56 -7.78
N THR A 217 -0.88 -17.42 -8.47
CA THR A 217 0.17 -16.38 -8.39
C THR A 217 0.27 -15.77 -6.99
N LEU A 218 -0.86 -15.47 -6.35
CA LEU A 218 -0.87 -14.93 -4.98
C LEU A 218 -0.39 -15.96 -3.95
N THR A 219 -0.60 -17.25 -4.20
CA THR A 219 -0.07 -18.34 -3.38
C THR A 219 1.45 -18.40 -3.49
N ARG A 220 1.99 -18.37 -4.72
CA ARG A 220 3.45 -18.28 -4.96
C ARG A 220 4.06 -17.05 -4.29
N LEU A 221 3.37 -15.91 -4.33
CA LEU A 221 3.79 -14.69 -3.64
C LEU A 221 3.87 -14.89 -2.12
N ALA A 222 2.83 -15.47 -1.51
CA ALA A 222 2.80 -15.72 -0.08
C ALA A 222 3.88 -16.74 0.34
N ASP A 223 4.20 -17.73 -0.49
CA ASP A 223 5.29 -18.69 -0.27
C ASP A 223 6.66 -18.02 -0.36
N ALA A 224 6.81 -17.03 -1.22
CA ALA A 224 8.04 -16.26 -1.37
C ALA A 224 8.34 -15.34 -0.15
N VAL A 225 7.35 -15.09 0.71
CA VAL A 225 7.50 -14.30 1.94
C VAL A 225 7.18 -15.16 3.16
N PRO A 226 8.17 -15.93 3.68
CA PRO A 226 7.95 -16.82 4.81
C PRO A 226 7.33 -16.09 6.00
N GLY A 227 6.19 -16.61 6.47
CA GLY A 227 5.46 -15.98 7.57
C GLY A 227 4.36 -15.00 7.16
N TYR A 228 4.22 -14.65 5.88
CA TYR A 228 3.13 -13.80 5.39
C TYR A 228 1.90 -14.66 5.07
N ALA A 229 0.89 -14.61 5.92
CA ALA A 229 -0.33 -15.42 5.74
C ALA A 229 -1.63 -14.62 5.88
N PHE A 230 -1.54 -13.32 6.15
CA PHE A 230 -2.71 -12.48 6.34
C PHE A 230 -2.36 -11.02 6.10
N GLY A 231 -3.05 -10.35 5.19
CA GLY A 231 -2.82 -8.93 4.96
C GLY A 231 -3.23 -8.46 3.58
N ARG A 232 -2.99 -7.18 3.31
CA ARG A 232 -3.26 -6.56 2.02
C ARG A 232 -1.97 -6.35 1.24
N LEU A 233 -2.00 -6.77 -0.01
CA LEU A 233 -1.00 -6.51 -1.02
C LEU A 233 -1.44 -5.28 -1.81
N ASP A 234 -0.61 -4.26 -1.89
CA ASP A 234 -0.78 -3.18 -2.84
C ASP A 234 0.16 -3.46 -4.02
N LEU A 235 -0.40 -3.60 -5.23
CA LEU A 235 0.32 -4.00 -6.43
C LEU A 235 -0.18 -3.28 -7.67
N ARG A 236 0.61 -3.30 -8.73
CA ARG A 236 0.19 -2.88 -10.07
C ARG A 236 0.25 -4.04 -11.06
N ALA A 237 -0.64 -3.99 -12.04
CA ALA A 237 -0.68 -4.86 -13.20
C ALA A 237 -0.98 -4.02 -14.44
N PRO A 238 -0.59 -4.45 -15.67
CA PRO A 238 -0.86 -3.69 -16.88
C PRO A 238 -2.35 -3.40 -17.11
N SER A 239 -3.24 -4.32 -16.68
CA SER A 239 -4.69 -4.16 -16.69
C SER A 239 -5.37 -5.16 -15.76
N ILE A 240 -6.70 -5.05 -15.59
CA ILE A 240 -7.52 -6.01 -14.85
C ILE A 240 -7.46 -7.43 -15.46
N GLU A 241 -7.32 -7.55 -16.79
CA GLU A 241 -7.19 -8.83 -17.48
C GLU A 241 -5.86 -9.50 -17.17
N HIS A 242 -4.76 -8.74 -17.07
CA HIS A 242 -3.46 -9.24 -16.61
C HIS A 242 -3.55 -9.70 -15.16
N LEU A 243 -4.21 -8.91 -14.31
CA LEU A 243 -4.47 -9.33 -12.94
C LEU A 243 -5.20 -10.68 -12.90
N GLN A 244 -6.28 -10.86 -13.68
CA GLN A 244 -7.04 -12.10 -13.72
C GLN A 244 -6.22 -13.30 -14.20
N ARG A 245 -5.29 -13.09 -15.14
CA ARG A 245 -4.35 -14.13 -15.58
C ARG A 245 -3.22 -14.41 -14.60
N GLY A 246 -3.04 -13.54 -13.62
CA GLY A 246 -1.96 -13.65 -12.65
C GLY A 246 -0.58 -13.33 -13.25
N ASP A 247 -0.52 -12.57 -14.34
CA ASP A 247 0.70 -12.20 -15.05
C ASP A 247 0.99 -10.68 -14.96
N GLY A 248 2.26 -10.30 -15.09
CA GLY A 248 2.68 -8.90 -15.09
C GLY A 248 2.49 -8.15 -13.76
N LEU A 249 2.14 -8.84 -12.68
CA LEU A 249 1.95 -8.24 -11.37
C LEU A 249 3.27 -7.77 -10.76
N ARG A 250 3.25 -6.58 -10.12
CA ARG A 250 4.37 -6.06 -9.33
C ARG A 250 3.86 -5.51 -8.00
N VAL A 251 4.29 -6.15 -6.93
CA VAL A 251 3.94 -5.74 -5.56
C VAL A 251 4.74 -4.49 -5.18
N LEU A 252 4.01 -3.47 -4.74
CA LEU A 252 4.54 -2.19 -4.28
C LEU A 252 4.72 -2.16 -2.76
N GLU A 253 3.82 -2.85 -2.04
CA GLU A 253 3.77 -2.84 -0.57
C GLU A 253 3.05 -4.09 -0.04
N LEU A 254 3.55 -4.60 1.09
CA LEU A 254 2.91 -5.65 1.88
C LEU A 254 2.43 -5.01 3.18
N ASN A 255 1.14 -5.15 3.48
CA ASN A 255 0.53 -4.61 4.68
C ASN A 255 0.01 -5.76 5.56
N GLY A 256 0.16 -5.63 6.88
CA GLY A 256 -0.17 -6.69 7.83
C GLY A 256 -1.60 -6.68 8.36
N VAL A 257 -1.77 -7.13 9.60
CA VAL A 257 -3.08 -7.44 10.20
C VAL A 257 -3.98 -6.23 10.42
N THR A 258 -3.44 -5.02 10.49
CA THR A 258 -4.22 -3.78 10.63
C THR A 258 -4.67 -3.20 9.29
N ALA A 259 -4.20 -3.76 8.18
CA ALA A 259 -4.73 -3.38 6.88
C ALA A 259 -6.21 -3.74 6.77
N GLU A 260 -6.95 -2.98 5.97
CA GLU A 260 -8.38 -3.15 5.77
C GLU A 260 -8.66 -3.81 4.41
N SER A 261 -9.69 -4.66 4.36
CA SER A 261 -10.28 -5.13 3.11
C SER A 261 -10.98 -3.95 2.43
N ALA A 262 -10.23 -3.20 1.62
CA ALA A 262 -10.62 -1.86 1.18
C ALA A 262 -11.83 -1.81 0.22
N HIS A 263 -12.41 -2.95 -0.20
CA HIS A 263 -13.67 -3.02 -0.93
C HIS A 263 -14.84 -2.40 -0.18
N ILE A 264 -14.73 -2.28 1.16
CA ILE A 264 -15.74 -1.61 2.00
C ILE A 264 -15.90 -0.12 1.67
N TYR A 265 -14.92 0.48 0.99
CA TYR A 265 -14.94 1.87 0.54
C TYR A 265 -15.52 2.04 -0.88
N HIS A 266 -16.02 0.96 -1.48
CA HIS A 266 -16.72 1.07 -2.76
C HIS A 266 -17.94 2.00 -2.63
N PRO A 267 -18.12 2.96 -3.55
CA PRO A 267 -19.25 3.88 -3.49
C PRO A 267 -20.59 3.14 -3.40
N GLY A 268 -21.42 3.54 -2.44
CA GLY A 268 -22.72 2.89 -2.20
C GLY A 268 -22.68 1.67 -1.28
N THR A 269 -21.52 1.22 -0.81
CA THR A 269 -21.46 0.12 0.17
C THR A 269 -22.18 0.53 1.47
N PRO A 270 -23.22 -0.21 1.88
CA PRO A 270 -23.91 0.08 3.14
C PRO A 270 -22.98 -0.05 4.36
N LEU A 271 -23.11 0.85 5.32
CA LEU A 271 -22.28 0.88 6.53
C LEU A 271 -22.22 -0.47 7.27
N LEU A 272 -23.36 -1.14 7.40
CA LEU A 272 -23.46 -2.44 8.08
C LEU A 272 -22.70 -3.55 7.34
N VAL A 273 -22.68 -3.49 6.00
CA VAL A 273 -21.89 -4.43 5.17
C VAL A 273 -20.39 -4.21 5.42
N GLY A 274 -19.96 -2.94 5.50
CA GLY A 274 -18.59 -2.59 5.84
C GLY A 274 -18.17 -3.12 7.22
N TYR A 275 -18.98 -2.88 8.27
CA TYR A 275 -18.71 -3.43 9.60
C TYR A 275 -18.70 -4.96 9.64
N ALA A 276 -19.64 -5.61 8.95
CA ALA A 276 -19.66 -7.07 8.88
C ALA A 276 -18.41 -7.65 8.21
N ALA A 277 -17.88 -6.99 7.18
CA ALA A 277 -16.61 -7.34 6.55
C ALA A 277 -15.43 -7.20 7.51
N MET A 278 -15.34 -6.09 8.24
CA MET A 278 -14.29 -5.85 9.24
C MET A 278 -14.36 -6.88 10.38
N PHE A 279 -15.54 -7.20 10.87
CA PHE A 279 -15.70 -8.21 11.95
C PHE A 279 -15.27 -9.60 11.50
N ARG A 280 -15.61 -9.99 10.27
CA ARG A 280 -15.17 -11.26 9.66
C ARG A 280 -13.66 -11.29 9.48
N GLN A 281 -13.08 -10.20 8.97
CA GLN A 281 -11.64 -10.06 8.78
C GLN A 281 -10.88 -10.25 10.10
N TRP A 282 -11.27 -9.54 11.17
CA TRP A 282 -10.63 -9.67 12.48
C TRP A 282 -10.83 -11.05 13.09
N ALA A 283 -12.02 -11.65 12.97
CA ALA A 283 -12.24 -13.02 13.41
C ALA A 283 -11.31 -14.02 12.69
N LEU A 284 -11.09 -13.81 11.39
CA LEU A 284 -10.17 -14.62 10.62
C LEU A 284 -8.70 -14.38 11.03
N ALA A 285 -8.29 -13.13 11.29
CA ALA A 285 -6.95 -12.81 11.79
C ALA A 285 -6.63 -13.56 13.10
N PHE A 286 -7.59 -13.58 14.04
CA PHE A 286 -7.44 -14.34 15.28
C PHE A 286 -7.36 -15.85 15.04
N ARG A 287 -8.15 -16.39 14.12
CA ARG A 287 -8.12 -17.83 13.77
C ARG A 287 -6.79 -18.23 13.13
N VAL A 288 -6.33 -17.48 12.13
CA VAL A 288 -5.04 -17.71 11.47
C VAL A 288 -3.91 -17.58 12.48
N GLY A 289 -3.91 -16.50 13.29
CA GLY A 289 -2.90 -16.28 14.31
C GLY A 289 -2.86 -17.40 15.36
N ALA A 290 -4.03 -17.86 15.83
CA ALA A 290 -4.10 -18.96 16.80
C ALA A 290 -3.60 -20.29 16.21
N ALA A 291 -3.90 -20.58 14.93
CA ALA A 291 -3.40 -21.76 14.26
C ALA A 291 -1.88 -21.70 14.10
N ARG A 292 -1.35 -20.60 13.56
CA ARG A 292 0.10 -20.40 13.36
C ARG A 292 0.88 -20.38 14.67
N ALA A 293 0.31 -19.81 15.74
CA ALA A 293 0.93 -19.82 17.07
C ALA A 293 1.05 -21.24 17.65
N ARG A 294 0.13 -22.15 17.32
CA ARG A 294 0.25 -23.58 17.67
C ARG A 294 1.38 -24.26 16.90
N ASP A 295 1.64 -23.81 15.68
CA ASP A 295 2.75 -24.29 14.84
C ASP A 295 4.09 -23.56 15.14
N GLY A 296 4.15 -22.80 16.23
CA GLY A 296 5.38 -22.16 16.71
C GLY A 296 5.60 -20.72 16.21
N ALA A 297 4.66 -20.12 15.47
CA ALA A 297 4.82 -18.71 15.07
C ALA A 297 4.83 -17.79 16.30
N PRO A 298 5.72 -16.79 16.35
CA PRO A 298 5.84 -15.88 17.49
C PRO A 298 4.61 -15.02 17.66
N VAL A 299 4.18 -14.83 18.91
CA VAL A 299 3.10 -13.92 19.31
C VAL A 299 3.72 -12.74 20.03
N THR A 300 3.48 -11.52 19.56
CA THR A 300 3.89 -10.31 20.25
C THR A 300 3.04 -10.12 21.51
N GLY A 301 3.67 -10.06 22.68
CA GLY A 301 2.95 -9.87 23.96
C GLY A 301 2.26 -8.50 24.04
N PRO A 302 1.20 -8.37 24.86
CA PRO A 302 0.42 -7.11 24.95
C PRO A 302 1.26 -5.91 25.38
N VAL A 303 2.16 -6.08 26.35
CA VAL A 303 3.04 -5.02 26.86
C VAL A 303 4.02 -4.57 25.78
N GLU A 304 4.62 -5.53 25.06
CA GLU A 304 5.54 -5.22 23.98
C GLU A 304 4.82 -4.52 22.81
N LEU A 305 3.61 -4.98 22.47
CA LEU A 305 2.79 -4.34 21.45
C LEU A 305 2.47 -2.88 21.81
N LEU A 306 2.09 -2.64 23.06
CA LEU A 306 1.82 -1.28 23.56
C LEU A 306 3.09 -0.40 23.51
N ARG A 307 4.24 -0.94 23.95
CA ARG A 307 5.53 -0.24 23.90
C ARG A 307 5.87 0.19 22.47
N ARG A 308 5.74 -0.73 21.50
CA ARG A 308 5.98 -0.46 20.08
C ARG A 308 5.02 0.61 19.55
N PHE A 309 3.75 0.53 19.90
CA PHE A 309 2.75 1.50 19.49
C PHE A 309 3.07 2.93 19.99
N VAL A 310 3.45 3.06 21.26
CA VAL A 310 3.85 4.36 21.84
C VAL A 310 5.11 4.90 21.16
N THR A 311 6.08 4.04 20.88
CA THR A 311 7.32 4.43 20.17
C THR A 311 7.03 4.91 18.76
N ASP A 312 6.14 4.23 18.04
CA ASP A 312 5.76 4.59 16.67
C ASP A 312 5.00 5.93 16.61
N LEU A 313 4.08 6.13 17.56
CA LEU A 313 3.39 7.43 17.69
C LEU A 313 4.37 8.59 17.96
N ALA A 314 5.38 8.37 18.81
CA ALA A 314 6.40 9.38 19.07
C ALA A 314 7.23 9.70 17.83
N ARG A 315 7.61 8.67 17.05
CA ARG A 315 8.33 8.83 15.77
C ARG A 315 7.47 9.56 14.73
N ALA A 316 6.20 9.19 14.58
CA ALA A 316 5.29 9.80 13.61
C ALA A 316 5.13 11.32 13.80
N ARG A 317 5.29 11.82 15.03
CA ARG A 317 5.26 13.26 15.35
C ARG A 317 6.53 14.01 14.96
N GLN A 318 7.65 13.32 14.76
CA GLN A 318 8.94 13.93 14.41
C GLN A 318 9.11 14.12 12.89
N TRP A 319 8.24 13.55 12.08
CA TRP A 319 8.39 13.49 10.63
C TRP A 319 7.47 14.45 9.86
N PHE A 320 6.60 15.20 10.58
CA PHE A 320 5.64 16.15 9.99
C PHE A 320 5.45 17.40 10.87
#